data_fb035b09c26df71e0a93fff8cdc4bf15
#
_entry.id   fb035b09c26df71e0a93fff8cdc4bf15
#
_cell.length_a   1.000
_cell.length_b   1.000
_cell.length_c   1.000
_cell.angle_alpha   90.00
_cell.angle_beta   90.00
_cell.angle_gamma   90.00
#
_symmetry.space_group_name_H-M   'P 1'
#
loop_
_entity.id
_entity.type
_entity.pdbx_description
1 polymer ?
#
loop_
_entity_poly.entity_id
_entity_poly.type
_entity_poly.pdbx_seq_one_letter_code
_entity_poly.pdbx_strand_id
1 'polypeptide(L)'
;MPIQQSDVLYTAVATAENGRDGRVATDDGRIDVVVNPPKEMGGSGAGTNPEQLFAAGYSACFQGALGVVARQAGVDVSGSTVTAKVGLGKNEEGFGIIVEISAEIPGVDEIVARDLVEQAHGVCPYSKATRGNISVTLA
;
A
#
# COMPACT_ATOMS: atom_id res chain seq x y z
N MET A 1 -3.16 -6.34 -19.67
CA MET A 1 -4.58 -6.06 -19.90
C MET A 1 -5.25 -5.55 -18.63
N PRO A 2 -6.02 -4.49 -18.71
CA PRO A 2 -6.76 -4.03 -17.53
C PRO A 2 -7.86 -5.03 -17.14
N ILE A 3 -8.17 -5.06 -15.85
CA ILE A 3 -9.29 -5.84 -15.32
C ILE A 3 -10.60 -5.28 -15.88
N GLN A 4 -11.48 -6.17 -16.34
CA GLN A 4 -12.80 -5.82 -16.84
C GLN A 4 -13.85 -6.05 -15.75
N GLN A 5 -15.02 -5.41 -15.88
CA GLN A 5 -16.09 -5.55 -14.91
C GLN A 5 -16.49 -7.02 -14.67
N SER A 6 -16.46 -7.83 -15.71
CA SER A 6 -16.77 -9.27 -15.62
C SER A 6 -15.75 -10.07 -14.83
N ASP A 7 -14.55 -9.53 -14.60
CA ASP A 7 -13.48 -10.19 -13.85
C ASP A 7 -13.53 -9.88 -12.36
N VAL A 8 -14.39 -8.94 -11.92
CA VAL A 8 -14.42 -8.46 -10.54
C VAL A 8 -14.96 -9.53 -9.61
N LEU A 9 -14.20 -9.84 -8.55
CA LEU A 9 -14.56 -10.82 -7.53
C LEU A 9 -15.10 -10.18 -6.25
N TYR A 10 -14.74 -8.93 -5.99
CA TYR A 10 -15.09 -8.20 -4.77
C TYR A 10 -14.95 -6.71 -5.01
N THR A 11 -15.86 -5.92 -4.44
CA THR A 11 -15.83 -4.46 -4.52
C THR A 11 -15.89 -3.86 -3.12
N ALA A 12 -14.84 -3.10 -2.76
CA ALA A 12 -14.85 -2.30 -1.55
C ALA A 12 -15.46 -0.92 -1.85
N VAL A 13 -16.24 -0.40 -0.90
CA VAL A 13 -16.92 0.89 -1.04
C VAL A 13 -16.58 1.75 0.16
N ALA A 14 -16.10 2.95 -0.10
CA ALA A 14 -15.83 3.95 0.93
C ALA A 14 -16.32 5.32 0.47
N THR A 15 -16.77 6.12 1.43
CA THR A 15 -17.29 7.47 1.18
C THR A 15 -16.56 8.46 2.08
N ALA A 16 -16.13 9.58 1.50
CA ALA A 16 -15.46 10.66 2.21
C ALA A 16 -16.38 11.87 2.34
N GLU A 17 -16.27 12.55 3.47
CA GLU A 17 -16.92 13.84 3.74
C GLU A 17 -15.83 14.86 4.06
N ASN A 18 -15.90 16.05 3.45
CA ASN A 18 -14.96 17.16 3.61
C ASN A 18 -13.50 16.83 3.24
N GLY A 19 -13.30 15.90 2.31
CA GLY A 19 -11.99 15.63 1.72
C GLY A 19 -10.90 15.28 2.73
N ARG A 20 -9.82 16.05 2.73
CA ARG A 20 -8.67 15.81 3.60
C ARG A 20 -8.85 16.32 5.03
N ASP A 21 -9.97 16.94 5.35
CA ASP A 21 -10.25 17.50 6.70
C ASP A 21 -11.68 17.13 7.10
N GLY A 22 -11.92 15.85 7.30
CA GLY A 22 -13.24 15.36 7.60
C GLY A 22 -13.23 13.91 8.07
N ARG A 23 -13.92 13.05 7.32
CA ARG A 23 -14.12 11.65 7.70
C ARG A 23 -14.17 10.77 6.46
N VAL A 24 -13.67 9.56 6.57
CA VAL A 24 -13.87 8.52 5.56
C VAL A 24 -14.34 7.24 6.24
N ALA A 25 -15.30 6.57 5.63
CA ALA A 25 -15.82 5.30 6.16
C ALA A 25 -16.15 4.33 5.03
N THR A 26 -15.90 3.06 5.28
CA THR A 26 -16.40 1.98 4.42
C THR A 26 -17.86 1.69 4.75
N ASP A 27 -18.58 1.09 3.79
CA ASP A 27 -20.01 0.79 3.94
C ASP A 27 -20.29 -0.23 5.06
N ASP A 28 -19.30 -1.07 5.39
CA ASP A 28 -19.40 -2.04 6.49
C ASP A 28 -18.88 -1.49 7.84
N GLY A 29 -18.37 -0.26 7.85
CA GLY A 29 -17.88 0.39 9.08
C GLY A 29 -16.53 -0.11 9.57
N ARG A 30 -15.86 -1.02 8.86
CA ARG A 30 -14.53 -1.53 9.28
C ARG A 30 -13.46 -0.48 9.24
N ILE A 31 -13.56 0.46 8.31
CA ILE A 31 -12.80 1.70 8.35
C ILE A 31 -13.81 2.81 8.59
N ASP A 32 -13.59 3.57 9.65
CA ASP A 32 -14.41 4.73 10.01
C ASP A 32 -13.49 5.66 10.81
N VAL A 33 -12.90 6.63 10.11
CA VAL A 33 -11.79 7.39 10.66
C VAL A 33 -11.92 8.88 10.34
N VAL A 34 -11.42 9.70 11.25
CA VAL A 34 -11.25 11.13 11.05
C VAL A 34 -10.00 11.35 10.18
N VAL A 35 -10.11 12.25 9.22
CA VAL A 35 -9.03 12.62 8.29
C VAL A 35 -8.68 14.08 8.54
N ASN A 36 -7.40 14.35 8.75
CA ASN A 36 -6.89 15.72 8.88
C ASN A 36 -5.55 15.83 8.16
N PRO A 37 -5.21 17.00 7.60
CA PRO A 37 -3.87 17.18 7.04
C PRO A 37 -2.80 17.01 8.13
N PRO A 38 -1.66 16.43 7.81
CA PRO A 38 -0.57 16.32 8.77
C PRO A 38 0.03 17.70 9.08
N LYS A 39 0.74 17.80 10.19
CA LYS A 39 1.35 19.07 10.62
C LYS A 39 2.32 19.62 9.58
N GLU A 40 3.04 18.73 8.89
CA GLU A 40 3.98 19.11 7.82
C GLU A 40 3.28 19.80 6.64
N MET A 41 1.98 19.56 6.47
CA MET A 41 1.15 20.19 5.44
C MET A 41 0.28 21.33 6.01
N GLY A 42 0.58 21.80 7.22
CA GLY A 42 -0.14 22.88 7.86
C GLY A 42 -1.42 22.49 8.59
N GLY A 43 -1.67 21.21 8.76
CA GLY A 43 -2.88 20.71 9.44
C GLY A 43 -2.67 20.41 10.91
N SER A 44 -3.73 19.90 11.55
CA SER A 44 -3.70 19.54 12.98
C SER A 44 -2.93 18.26 13.27
N GLY A 45 -2.88 17.34 12.29
CA GLY A 45 -2.32 16.01 12.48
C GLY A 45 -3.09 15.15 13.47
N ALA A 46 -4.33 15.53 13.81
CA ALA A 46 -5.12 14.82 14.82
C ALA A 46 -5.71 13.51 14.29
N GLY A 47 -6.04 13.45 13.02
CA GLY A 47 -6.58 12.26 12.37
C GLY A 47 -5.57 11.59 11.44
N THR A 48 -6.05 10.61 10.69
CA THR A 48 -5.29 9.99 9.61
C THR A 48 -5.31 10.86 8.35
N ASN A 49 -4.73 10.38 7.27
CA ASN A 49 -4.71 11.07 5.98
C ASN A 49 -4.70 10.04 4.84
N PRO A 50 -4.97 10.47 3.60
CA PRO A 50 -4.98 9.55 2.46
C PRO A 50 -3.66 8.79 2.25
N GLU A 51 -2.53 9.43 2.53
CA GLU A 51 -1.22 8.79 2.36
C GLU A 51 -1.01 7.66 3.36
N GLN A 52 -1.46 7.83 4.61
CA GLN A 52 -1.45 6.75 5.60
C GLN A 52 -2.36 5.59 5.20
N LEU A 53 -3.55 5.90 4.68
CA LEU A 53 -4.48 4.88 4.21
C LEU A 53 -3.90 4.11 3.02
N PHE A 54 -3.25 4.82 2.09
CA PHE A 54 -2.56 4.20 0.95
C PHE A 54 -1.42 3.30 1.43
N ALA A 55 -0.60 3.77 2.38
CA ALA A 55 0.50 3.00 2.95
C ALA A 55 -0.01 1.74 3.65
N ALA A 56 -1.08 1.84 4.45
CA ALA A 56 -1.68 0.71 5.14
C ALA A 56 -2.19 -0.34 4.14
N GLY A 57 -2.92 0.10 3.12
CA GLY A 57 -3.42 -0.77 2.06
C GLY A 57 -2.30 -1.44 1.29
N TYR A 58 -1.29 -0.68 0.89
CA TYR A 58 -0.18 -1.21 0.10
C TYR A 58 0.63 -2.24 0.90
N SER A 59 0.98 -1.93 2.15
CA SER A 59 1.74 -2.87 2.98
C SER A 59 1.02 -4.20 3.17
N ALA A 60 -0.29 -4.16 3.42
CA ALA A 60 -1.11 -5.37 3.57
C ALA A 60 -1.21 -6.16 2.26
N CYS A 61 -1.46 -5.47 1.16
CA CYS A 61 -1.57 -6.08 -0.16
C CYS A 61 -0.24 -6.74 -0.57
N PHE A 62 0.87 -6.04 -0.35
CA PHE A 62 2.19 -6.53 -0.68
C PHE A 62 2.57 -7.75 0.18
N GLN A 63 2.28 -7.70 1.50
CA GLN A 63 2.55 -8.84 2.37
C GLN A 63 1.73 -10.06 1.98
N GLY A 64 0.48 -9.88 1.54
CA GLY A 64 -0.32 -10.96 0.97
C GLY A 64 0.34 -11.59 -0.25
N ALA A 65 0.85 -10.77 -1.16
CA ALA A 65 1.60 -11.24 -2.33
C ALA A 65 2.88 -11.99 -1.94
N LEU A 66 3.60 -11.47 -0.92
CA LEU A 66 4.79 -12.13 -0.39
C LEU A 66 4.44 -13.54 0.12
N GLY A 67 3.35 -13.67 0.86
CA GLY A 67 2.87 -14.98 1.34
C GLY A 67 2.59 -15.96 0.20
N VAL A 68 1.99 -15.49 -0.87
CA VAL A 68 1.69 -16.33 -2.04
C VAL A 68 2.97 -16.83 -2.70
N VAL A 69 3.91 -15.94 -3.03
CA VAL A 69 5.15 -16.34 -3.71
C VAL A 69 6.04 -17.19 -2.82
N ALA A 70 6.06 -16.93 -1.50
CA ALA A 70 6.79 -17.73 -0.54
C ALA A 70 6.25 -19.16 -0.46
N ARG A 71 4.94 -19.31 -0.46
CA ARG A 71 4.29 -20.64 -0.45
C ARG A 71 4.64 -21.43 -1.69
N GLN A 72 4.64 -20.77 -2.87
CA GLN A 72 5.02 -21.40 -4.12
C GLN A 72 6.49 -21.82 -4.12
N ALA A 73 7.35 -21.09 -3.45
CA ALA A 73 8.78 -21.39 -3.34
C ALA A 73 9.11 -22.35 -2.19
N GLY A 74 8.14 -22.70 -1.37
CA GLY A 74 8.37 -23.57 -0.19
C GLY A 74 9.15 -22.88 0.92
N VAL A 75 9.06 -21.55 1.02
CA VAL A 75 9.78 -20.75 2.03
C VAL A 75 8.80 -20.29 3.10
N ASP A 76 9.19 -20.46 4.37
CA ASP A 76 8.42 -19.98 5.51
C ASP A 76 8.75 -18.51 5.78
N VAL A 77 7.74 -17.64 5.63
CA VAL A 77 7.87 -16.21 5.90
C VAL A 77 7.11 -15.79 7.15
N SER A 78 6.85 -16.73 8.06
CA SER A 78 6.23 -16.44 9.35
C SER A 78 7.01 -15.35 10.10
N GLY A 79 6.30 -14.42 10.73
CA GLY A 79 6.92 -13.31 11.44
C GLY A 79 7.44 -12.20 10.53
N SER A 80 7.24 -12.30 9.22
CA SER A 80 7.63 -11.22 8.30
C SER A 80 6.78 -9.97 8.53
N THR A 81 7.39 -8.82 8.25
CA THR A 81 6.69 -7.54 8.22
C THR A 81 6.99 -6.83 6.91
N VAL A 82 6.02 -6.08 6.42
CA VAL A 82 6.18 -5.22 5.25
C VAL A 82 5.84 -3.79 5.64
N THR A 83 6.71 -2.87 5.30
CA THR A 83 6.52 -1.44 5.55
C THR A 83 6.45 -0.71 4.22
N ALA A 84 5.41 0.10 4.04
CA ALA A 84 5.27 1.01 2.92
C ALA A 84 5.43 2.43 3.43
N LYS A 85 6.34 3.18 2.82
CA LYS A 85 6.48 4.62 3.05
C LYS A 85 5.92 5.33 1.83
N VAL A 86 4.90 6.16 2.05
CA VAL A 86 4.24 6.91 0.99
C VAL A 86 4.50 8.39 1.21
N GLY A 87 5.21 8.99 0.27
CA GLY A 87 5.50 10.41 0.29
C GLY A 87 4.56 11.18 -0.62
N LEU A 88 4.12 12.35 -0.17
CA LEU A 88 3.37 13.30 -0.98
C LEU A 88 4.32 14.41 -1.40
N GLY A 89 4.44 14.64 -2.69
CA GLY A 89 5.31 15.68 -3.24
C GLY A 89 4.58 16.54 -4.24
N LYS A 90 5.27 17.56 -4.72
CA LYS A 90 4.72 18.47 -5.72
C LYS A 90 5.81 18.81 -6.74
N ASN A 91 5.44 18.77 -8.00
CA ASN A 91 6.27 19.23 -9.11
C ASN A 91 5.46 20.16 -10.01
N GLU A 92 5.96 20.43 -11.21
CA GLU A 92 5.28 21.32 -12.17
C GLU A 92 3.92 20.81 -12.60
N GLU A 93 3.70 19.48 -12.57
CA GLU A 93 2.43 18.86 -12.94
C GLU A 93 1.43 18.85 -11.78
N GLY A 94 1.86 19.18 -10.56
CA GLY A 94 1.03 19.20 -9.37
C GLY A 94 1.47 18.19 -8.31
N PHE A 95 0.56 17.80 -7.47
CA PHE A 95 0.83 16.83 -6.40
C PHE A 95 0.87 15.41 -6.93
N GLY A 96 1.74 14.60 -6.31
CA GLY A 96 1.86 13.18 -6.62
C GLY A 96 2.47 12.45 -5.46
N ILE A 97 2.47 11.13 -5.53
CA ILE A 97 3.01 10.27 -4.47
C ILE A 97 4.19 9.44 -4.98
N ILE A 98 5.03 9.06 -4.03
CA ILE A 98 6.18 8.19 -4.23
C ILE A 98 6.15 7.13 -3.12
N VAL A 99 6.59 5.92 -3.41
CA VAL A 99 6.49 4.79 -2.47
C VAL A 99 7.84 4.10 -2.32
N GLU A 100 8.17 3.72 -1.08
CA GLU A 100 9.26 2.81 -0.76
C GLU A 100 8.69 1.63 0.00
N ILE A 101 8.97 0.41 -0.47
CA ILE A 101 8.55 -0.83 0.18
C ILE A 101 9.78 -1.51 0.77
N SER A 102 9.69 -1.94 2.01
CA SER A 102 10.70 -2.78 2.65
C SER A 102 10.04 -3.95 3.38
N ALA A 103 10.74 -5.06 3.47
CA ALA A 103 10.26 -6.25 4.16
C ALA A 103 11.35 -6.79 5.07
N GLU A 104 10.94 -7.23 6.27
CA GLU A 104 11.80 -8.01 7.16
C GLU A 104 11.27 -9.43 7.20
N ILE A 105 12.12 -10.40 6.87
CA ILE A 105 11.76 -11.81 6.77
C ILE A 105 12.72 -12.61 7.65
N PRO A 106 12.43 -12.71 8.98
CA PRO A 106 13.32 -13.39 9.91
C PRO A 106 13.57 -14.85 9.53
N GLY A 107 14.81 -15.30 9.70
CA GLY A 107 15.16 -16.69 9.49
C GLY A 107 15.31 -17.11 8.03
N VAL A 108 15.19 -16.18 7.08
CA VAL A 108 15.34 -16.46 5.65
C VAL A 108 16.63 -15.82 5.15
N ASP A 109 17.38 -16.56 4.34
CA ASP A 109 18.60 -16.05 3.69
C ASP A 109 18.30 -14.74 2.93
N GLU A 110 19.20 -13.78 3.03
CA GLU A 110 19.02 -12.44 2.48
C GLU A 110 18.79 -12.45 0.96
N ILE A 111 19.48 -13.31 0.24
CA ILE A 111 19.34 -13.41 -1.23
C ILE A 111 17.97 -13.98 -1.57
N VAL A 112 17.52 -15.00 -0.85
CA VAL A 112 16.20 -15.60 -1.01
C VAL A 112 15.11 -14.58 -0.66
N ALA A 113 15.27 -13.86 0.44
CA ALA A 113 14.33 -12.83 0.88
C ALA A 113 14.19 -11.73 -0.18
N ARG A 114 15.28 -11.25 -0.73
CA ARG A 114 15.26 -10.22 -1.77
C ARG A 114 14.54 -10.71 -3.02
N ASP A 115 14.80 -11.94 -3.44
CA ASP A 115 14.13 -12.54 -4.60
C ASP A 115 12.62 -12.64 -4.38
N LEU A 116 12.20 -13.08 -3.18
CA LEU A 116 10.78 -13.14 -2.83
C LEU A 116 10.11 -11.76 -2.86
N VAL A 117 10.79 -10.74 -2.38
CA VAL A 117 10.27 -9.35 -2.43
C VAL A 117 10.10 -8.88 -3.87
N GLU A 118 11.04 -9.16 -4.74
CA GLU A 118 10.92 -8.84 -6.17
C GLU A 118 9.75 -9.58 -6.82
N GLN A 119 9.58 -10.86 -6.51
CA GLN A 119 8.44 -11.64 -7.01
C GLN A 119 7.12 -11.10 -6.47
N ALA A 120 7.06 -10.73 -5.19
CA ALA A 120 5.87 -10.14 -4.58
C ALA A 120 5.47 -8.85 -5.29
N HIS A 121 6.46 -8.00 -5.62
CA HIS A 121 6.22 -6.78 -6.39
C HIS A 121 5.61 -7.10 -7.77
N GLY A 122 6.01 -8.21 -8.38
CA GLY A 122 5.47 -8.65 -9.67
C GLY A 122 4.00 -9.07 -9.64
N VAL A 123 3.51 -9.56 -8.49
CA VAL A 123 2.14 -10.11 -8.39
C VAL A 123 1.20 -9.27 -7.51
N CYS A 124 1.73 -8.34 -6.73
CA CYS A 124 0.91 -7.48 -5.86
C CYS A 124 -0.03 -6.60 -6.70
N PRO A 125 -1.34 -6.64 -6.47
CA PRO A 125 -2.28 -5.79 -7.22
C PRO A 125 -2.00 -4.30 -7.10
N TYR A 126 -1.56 -3.81 -5.94
CA TYR A 126 -1.18 -2.41 -5.77
C TYR A 126 0.07 -2.07 -6.58
N SER A 127 1.06 -2.96 -6.59
CA SER A 127 2.26 -2.78 -7.42
C SER A 127 1.90 -2.74 -8.90
N LYS A 128 0.93 -3.55 -9.33
CA LYS A 128 0.43 -3.51 -10.70
C LYS A 128 -0.22 -2.16 -11.01
N ALA A 129 -0.95 -1.58 -10.06
CA ALA A 129 -1.57 -0.27 -10.22
C ALA A 129 -0.55 0.87 -10.28
N THR A 130 0.58 0.75 -9.57
CA THR A 130 1.59 1.81 -9.45
C THR A 130 2.69 1.70 -10.49
N ARG A 131 3.03 0.49 -10.92
CA ARG A 131 4.15 0.23 -11.84
C ARG A 131 3.99 0.97 -13.17
N GLY A 132 5.05 1.67 -13.57
CA GLY A 132 5.04 2.47 -14.80
C GLY A 132 4.32 3.81 -14.65
N ASN A 133 3.79 4.13 -13.48
CA ASN A 133 3.06 5.36 -13.22
C ASN A 133 3.73 6.23 -12.16
N ILE A 134 4.09 5.65 -11.02
CA ILE A 134 4.81 6.36 -9.96
C ILE A 134 6.08 5.60 -9.59
N SER A 135 7.01 6.29 -8.92
CA SER A 135 8.22 5.66 -8.43
C SER A 135 7.89 4.76 -7.23
N VAL A 136 8.27 3.50 -7.33
CA VAL A 136 8.20 2.52 -6.23
C VAL A 136 9.58 1.89 -6.09
N THR A 137 10.20 2.09 -4.93
CA THR A 137 11.51 1.55 -4.62
C THR A 137 11.37 0.38 -3.65
N LEU A 138 12.07 -0.72 -3.95
CA LEU A 138 12.22 -1.84 -3.02
C LEU A 138 13.52 -1.64 -2.24
N ALA A 139 13.40 -1.41 -0.96
CA ALA A 139 14.55 -1.16 -0.08
C ALA A 139 15.04 -2.43 0.61
#